data_3816b20d26a297f1441aa93ad3237784
#
_entry.id   3816b20d26a297f1441aa93ad3237784
#
_cell.length_a   1.000
_cell.length_b   1.000
_cell.length_c   1.000
_cell.angle_alpha   90.00
_cell.angle_beta   90.00
_cell.angle_gamma   90.00
#
_symmetry.space_group_name_H-M   'P 1'
#
loop_
_entity.id
_entity.type
_entity.pdbx_description
1 polymer ?
#
loop_
_entity_poly.entity_id
_entity_poly.type
_entity_poly.pdbx_seq_one_letter_code
_entity_poly.pdbx_strand_id
1 'polypeptide(L)'
;QVDGHAPLVAGKDLNAYAAAGIIADHESTIPEEALDKLSRGTYVLLRAGTCSHDLANLAPMLLENPARARRCCFATDARAPSDARSTGRIDKACRVAIEAGIDPVVAISMASLSTAEAFGLDHGCRDPHELRGAIAPGKRADLLVLNDLTFATAPHRVYAAGALVA
;
A
#
# COMPACT_ATOMS: atom_id res chain seq x y z
N GLN A 1 -8.52 9.50 10.07
CA GLN A 1 -7.09 9.24 10.00
C GLN A 1 -6.44 10.26 9.07
N VAL A 2 -5.15 10.58 9.30
CA VAL A 2 -4.42 11.62 8.56
C VAL A 2 -3.19 11.00 7.92
N ASP A 3 -3.09 11.07 6.60
CA ASP A 3 -1.85 10.82 5.86
C ASP A 3 -0.98 12.07 5.89
N GLY A 4 0.33 11.89 5.83
CA GLY A 4 1.30 12.94 5.94
C GLY A 4 2.19 13.12 4.74
N HIS A 5 3.00 14.19 4.79
CA HIS A 5 4.01 14.53 3.80
C HIS A 5 5.24 15.06 4.55
N ALA A 6 6.18 14.18 4.85
CA ALA A 6 7.30 14.46 5.76
C ALA A 6 8.65 13.98 5.20
N PRO A 7 9.08 14.51 4.03
CA PRO A 7 10.38 14.16 3.48
C PRO A 7 11.50 14.58 4.42
N LEU A 8 12.44 13.70 4.70
CA LEU A 8 13.64 13.92 5.51
C LEU A 8 13.38 14.31 6.98
N VAL A 9 12.13 14.22 7.46
CA VAL A 9 11.81 14.46 8.87
C VAL A 9 12.31 13.27 9.70
N ALA A 10 13.14 13.53 10.71
CA ALA A 10 13.81 12.51 11.52
C ALA A 10 13.91 12.90 13.00
N GLY A 11 14.35 12.00 13.86
CA GLY A 11 14.67 12.26 15.25
C GLY A 11 13.50 12.84 16.07
N LYS A 12 13.73 13.94 16.78
CA LYS A 12 12.71 14.58 17.65
C LYS A 12 11.54 15.17 16.84
N ASP A 13 11.82 15.71 15.66
CA ASP A 13 10.78 16.28 14.80
C ASP A 13 9.84 15.18 14.27
N LEU A 14 10.37 14.00 13.94
CA LEU A 14 9.56 12.85 13.59
C LEU A 14 8.72 12.33 14.77
N ASN A 15 9.23 12.40 15.99
CA ASN A 15 8.45 12.06 17.18
C ASN A 15 7.28 13.04 17.37
N ALA A 16 7.52 14.35 17.20
CA ALA A 16 6.48 15.35 17.29
C ALA A 16 5.42 15.17 16.18
N TYR A 17 5.86 14.87 14.97
CA TYR A 17 5.01 14.58 13.82
C TYR A 17 4.09 13.37 14.07
N ALA A 18 4.63 12.25 14.54
CA ALA A 18 3.86 11.07 14.90
C ALA A 18 2.89 11.34 16.07
N ALA A 19 3.35 12.09 17.09
CA ALA A 19 2.54 12.47 18.24
C ALA A 19 1.35 13.40 17.88
N ALA A 20 1.44 14.13 16.76
CA ALA A 20 0.32 14.91 16.23
C ALA A 20 -0.82 14.05 15.63
N GLY A 21 -0.67 12.73 15.62
CA GLY A 21 -1.69 11.80 15.14
C GLY A 21 -1.63 11.53 13.63
N ILE A 22 -0.51 11.84 12.98
CA ILE A 22 -0.26 11.50 11.58
C ILE A 22 0.16 10.04 11.53
N ILE A 23 -0.61 9.22 10.83
CA ILE A 23 -0.47 7.76 10.87
C ILE A 23 0.36 7.20 9.73
N ALA A 24 0.49 7.92 8.62
CA ALA A 24 1.12 7.44 7.40
C ALA A 24 1.98 8.53 6.76
N ASP A 25 2.97 8.12 5.97
CA ASP A 25 3.78 9.00 5.14
C ASP A 25 4.18 8.30 3.84
N HIS A 26 4.20 9.05 2.74
CA HIS A 26 4.53 8.54 1.41
C HIS A 26 5.82 9.13 0.81
N GLU A 27 6.56 9.97 1.56
CA GLU A 27 7.71 10.71 1.04
C GLU A 27 9.07 10.06 1.29
N SER A 28 9.11 8.88 1.91
CA SER A 28 10.37 8.16 2.11
C SER A 28 10.95 7.69 0.77
N THR A 29 12.21 8.02 0.50
CA THR A 29 12.92 7.67 -0.73
C THR A 29 14.06 6.68 -0.53
N ILE A 30 14.53 6.52 0.71
CA ILE A 30 15.60 5.62 1.11
C ILE A 30 15.18 4.72 2.29
N PRO A 31 15.74 3.51 2.41
CA PRO A 31 15.40 2.58 3.48
C PRO A 31 15.53 3.14 4.89
N GLU A 32 16.59 3.89 5.17
CA GLU A 32 16.88 4.43 6.49
C GLU A 32 15.76 5.38 6.97
N GLU A 33 15.27 6.23 6.09
CA GLU A 33 14.15 7.14 6.36
C GLU A 33 12.85 6.37 6.63
N ALA A 34 12.56 5.37 5.80
CA ALA A 34 11.39 4.52 5.96
C ALA A 34 11.43 3.72 7.27
N LEU A 35 12.60 3.16 7.62
CA LEU A 35 12.80 2.41 8.85
C LEU A 35 12.65 3.31 10.09
N ASP A 36 13.11 4.55 10.03
CA ASP A 36 12.96 5.51 11.12
C ASP A 36 11.46 5.80 11.36
N LYS A 37 10.66 5.99 10.32
CA LYS A 37 9.20 6.17 10.40
C LYS A 37 8.49 4.92 10.92
N LEU A 38 8.81 3.74 10.40
CA LEU A 38 8.27 2.46 10.86
C LEU A 38 8.53 2.23 12.35
N SER A 39 9.72 2.61 12.85
CA SER A 39 10.09 2.45 14.26
C SER A 39 9.20 3.25 15.22
N ARG A 40 8.51 4.26 14.73
CA ARG A 40 7.56 5.11 15.48
C ARG A 40 6.10 4.71 15.24
N GLY A 41 5.88 3.60 14.55
CA GLY A 41 4.53 3.10 14.27
C GLY A 41 3.81 3.80 13.11
N THR A 42 4.49 4.68 12.36
CA THR A 42 3.96 5.30 11.15
C THR A 42 3.91 4.27 10.02
N TYR A 43 2.82 4.23 9.27
CA TYR A 43 2.77 3.47 8.02
C TYR A 43 3.60 4.15 6.94
N VAL A 44 4.32 3.36 6.15
CA VAL A 44 5.09 3.85 5.00
C VAL A 44 4.38 3.42 3.71
N LEU A 45 4.06 4.39 2.87
CA LEU A 45 3.43 4.16 1.58
C LEU A 45 4.50 4.22 0.48
N LEU A 46 4.79 3.08 -0.15
CA LEU A 46 5.78 2.95 -1.20
C LEU A 46 5.18 3.40 -2.53
N ARG A 47 5.80 4.39 -3.17
CA ARG A 47 5.26 5.00 -4.39
C ARG A 47 5.68 4.27 -5.66
N ALA A 48 4.69 4.09 -6.56
CA ALA A 48 4.88 3.59 -7.92
C ALA A 48 4.13 4.47 -8.92
N GLY A 49 4.30 5.78 -8.80
CA GLY A 49 3.66 6.82 -9.62
C GLY A 49 4.27 7.02 -11.00
N THR A 50 4.02 8.17 -11.60
CA THR A 50 4.67 8.63 -12.82
C THR A 50 5.97 9.38 -12.51
N CYS A 51 5.95 10.22 -11.48
CA CYS A 51 7.10 11.04 -11.07
C CYS A 51 7.86 10.46 -9.88
N SER A 52 7.21 9.67 -9.03
CA SER A 52 7.76 9.10 -7.81
C SER A 52 7.83 7.57 -7.93
N HIS A 53 9.03 7.00 -7.83
CA HIS A 53 9.32 5.58 -8.10
C HIS A 53 10.12 4.92 -6.96
N ASP A 54 9.83 5.27 -5.72
CA ASP A 54 10.66 4.92 -4.57
C ASP A 54 10.51 3.45 -4.16
N LEU A 55 9.47 2.76 -4.62
CA LEU A 55 9.19 1.37 -4.25
C LEU A 55 10.40 0.46 -4.46
N ALA A 56 11.06 0.54 -5.62
CA ALA A 56 12.23 -0.31 -5.91
C ALA A 56 13.40 -0.01 -4.96
N ASN A 57 13.59 1.25 -4.56
CA ASN A 57 14.63 1.65 -3.62
C ASN A 57 14.33 1.16 -2.20
N LEU A 58 13.07 1.08 -1.82
CA LEU A 58 12.61 0.67 -0.49
C LEU A 58 12.43 -0.85 -0.35
N ALA A 59 12.29 -1.58 -1.47
CA ALA A 59 12.12 -3.03 -1.45
C ALA A 59 13.18 -3.80 -0.63
N PRO A 60 14.49 -3.44 -0.65
CA PRO A 60 15.51 -4.14 0.14
C PRO A 60 15.19 -4.23 1.62
N MET A 61 14.59 -3.21 2.23
CA MET A 61 14.22 -3.26 3.66
C MET A 61 13.15 -4.33 3.97
N LEU A 62 12.29 -4.64 2.99
CA LEU A 62 11.25 -5.66 3.12
C LEU A 62 11.82 -7.06 2.85
N LEU A 63 12.80 -7.18 1.95
CA LEU A 63 13.51 -8.44 1.69
C LEU A 63 14.35 -8.86 2.91
N GLU A 64 14.99 -7.90 3.57
CA GLU A 64 15.74 -8.15 4.82
C GLU A 64 14.83 -8.61 5.96
N ASN A 65 13.66 -8.00 6.10
CA ASN A 65 12.68 -8.35 7.13
C ASN A 65 11.24 -8.21 6.61
N PRO A 66 10.64 -9.29 6.11
CA PRO A 66 9.28 -9.28 5.57
C PRO A 66 8.18 -8.85 6.57
N ALA A 67 8.43 -8.94 7.88
CA ALA A 67 7.46 -8.51 8.88
C ALA A 67 7.17 -7.00 8.82
N ARG A 68 8.10 -6.20 8.28
CA ARG A 68 7.92 -4.76 8.05
C ARG A 68 6.77 -4.44 7.08
N ALA A 69 6.46 -5.35 6.17
CA ALA A 69 5.37 -5.20 5.20
C ALA A 69 3.99 -5.01 5.87
N ARG A 70 3.84 -5.45 7.11
CA ARG A 70 2.61 -5.24 7.90
C ARG A 70 2.26 -3.76 8.10
N ARG A 71 3.26 -2.87 8.09
CA ARG A 71 3.11 -1.43 8.22
C ARG A 71 3.50 -0.69 6.93
N CYS A 72 3.49 -1.40 5.79
CA CYS A 72 3.77 -0.83 4.49
C CYS A 72 2.55 -0.98 3.57
N CYS A 73 2.28 0.05 2.78
CA CYS A 73 1.21 0.09 1.79
C CYS A 73 1.79 0.55 0.45
N PHE A 74 0.98 0.57 -0.60
CA PHE A 74 1.36 1.17 -1.87
C PHE A 74 0.62 2.49 -2.09
N ALA A 75 1.29 3.43 -2.79
CA ALA A 75 0.69 4.64 -3.27
C ALA A 75 1.06 4.86 -4.75
N THR A 76 0.19 5.53 -5.49
CA THR A 76 0.51 5.97 -6.85
C THR A 76 1.08 7.38 -6.88
N ASP A 77 0.72 8.21 -5.90
CA ASP A 77 1.03 9.62 -5.88
C ASP A 77 0.68 10.27 -7.23
N ALA A 78 1.49 11.19 -7.76
CA ALA A 78 1.28 11.82 -9.05
C ALA A 78 1.33 10.77 -10.19
N ARG A 79 0.16 10.35 -10.65
CA ARG A 79 -0.01 9.34 -11.70
C ARG A 79 -0.67 9.95 -12.92
N ALA A 80 0.06 10.06 -14.03
CA ALA A 80 -0.49 10.55 -15.29
C ALA A 80 -1.62 9.62 -15.80
N PRO A 81 -2.72 10.15 -16.34
CA PRO A 81 -3.82 9.34 -16.87
C PRO A 81 -3.41 8.36 -17.98
N SER A 82 -2.44 8.75 -18.82
CA SER A 82 -1.84 7.88 -19.84
C SER A 82 -1.20 6.64 -19.22
N ASP A 83 -0.39 6.84 -18.18
CA ASP A 83 0.32 5.77 -17.49
C ASP A 83 -0.64 4.86 -16.72
N ALA A 84 -1.64 5.45 -16.06
CA ALA A 84 -2.67 4.67 -15.38
C ALA A 84 -3.42 3.75 -16.32
N ARG A 85 -3.61 4.18 -17.57
CA ARG A 85 -4.28 3.41 -18.62
C ARG A 85 -3.40 2.33 -19.23
N SER A 86 -2.12 2.62 -19.47
CA SER A 86 -1.19 1.72 -20.15
C SER A 86 -0.51 0.70 -19.25
N THR A 87 -0.25 1.06 -17.99
CA THR A 87 0.55 0.21 -17.08
C THR A 87 -0.13 -0.13 -15.76
N GLY A 88 -1.37 0.34 -15.54
CA GLY A 88 -2.13 0.09 -14.32
C GLY A 88 -1.87 1.12 -13.20
N ARG A 89 -2.34 0.81 -12.02
CA ARG A 89 -2.24 1.66 -10.81
C ARG A 89 -1.60 0.89 -9.65
N ILE A 90 -2.38 0.40 -8.70
CA ILE A 90 -1.88 -0.40 -7.57
C ILE A 90 -1.44 -1.80 -8.04
N ASP A 91 -2.05 -2.35 -9.07
CA ASP A 91 -1.61 -3.57 -9.76
C ASP A 91 -0.17 -3.43 -10.31
N LYS A 92 0.18 -2.25 -10.86
CA LYS A 92 1.58 -1.95 -11.22
C LYS A 92 2.49 -1.98 -9.99
N ALA A 93 2.05 -1.41 -8.87
CA ALA A 93 2.86 -1.40 -7.65
C ALA A 93 3.10 -2.84 -7.14
N CYS A 94 2.07 -3.70 -7.17
CA CYS A 94 2.23 -5.12 -6.86
C CYS A 94 3.26 -5.79 -7.78
N ARG A 95 3.14 -5.57 -9.09
CA ARG A 95 4.09 -6.13 -10.08
C ARG A 95 5.52 -5.69 -9.81
N VAL A 96 5.77 -4.38 -9.63
CA VAL A 96 7.10 -3.84 -9.32
C VAL A 96 7.66 -4.43 -8.03
N ALA A 97 6.83 -4.59 -7.00
CA ALA A 97 7.24 -5.21 -5.73
C ALA A 97 7.66 -6.68 -5.93
N ILE A 98 6.88 -7.44 -6.70
CA ILE A 98 7.17 -8.85 -7.00
C ILE A 98 8.43 -8.98 -7.86
N GLU A 99 8.59 -8.14 -8.88
CA GLU A 99 9.82 -8.09 -9.70
C GLU A 99 11.06 -7.74 -8.88
N ALA A 100 10.89 -6.94 -7.81
CA ALA A 100 11.96 -6.64 -6.85
C ALA A 100 12.25 -7.79 -5.87
N GLY A 101 11.50 -8.90 -5.92
CA GLY A 101 11.69 -10.09 -5.09
C GLY A 101 10.78 -10.20 -3.86
N ILE A 102 9.86 -9.28 -3.66
CA ILE A 102 8.87 -9.37 -2.58
C ILE A 102 7.89 -10.52 -2.90
N ASP A 103 7.61 -11.36 -1.90
CA ASP A 103 6.65 -12.45 -2.04
C ASP A 103 5.29 -11.93 -2.54
N PRO A 104 4.66 -12.56 -3.55
CA PRO A 104 3.41 -12.08 -4.12
C PRO A 104 2.27 -11.94 -3.10
N VAL A 105 2.16 -12.85 -2.12
CA VAL A 105 1.12 -12.78 -1.08
C VAL A 105 1.38 -11.59 -0.16
N VAL A 106 2.64 -11.29 0.14
CA VAL A 106 3.04 -10.11 0.91
C VAL A 106 2.68 -8.84 0.14
N ALA A 107 3.00 -8.76 -1.16
CA ALA A 107 2.65 -7.60 -1.99
C ALA A 107 1.13 -7.38 -2.06
N ILE A 108 0.34 -8.45 -2.25
CA ILE A 108 -1.13 -8.39 -2.22
C ILE A 108 -1.64 -7.91 -0.85
N SER A 109 -1.04 -8.39 0.24
CA SER A 109 -1.42 -7.96 1.59
C SER A 109 -1.15 -6.47 1.81
N MET A 110 -0.03 -5.94 1.31
CA MET A 110 0.29 -4.50 1.35
C MET A 110 -0.73 -3.68 0.56
N ALA A 111 -1.19 -4.17 -0.59
CA ALA A 111 -2.20 -3.52 -1.44
C ALA A 111 -3.62 -3.61 -0.89
N SER A 112 -3.91 -4.51 0.05
CA SER A 112 -5.25 -4.79 0.53
C SER A 112 -5.38 -4.66 2.05
N LEU A 113 -4.96 -5.67 2.80
CA LEU A 113 -5.15 -5.74 4.25
C LEU A 113 -4.38 -4.62 4.98
N SER A 114 -3.08 -4.45 4.71
CA SER A 114 -2.27 -3.41 5.37
C SER A 114 -2.82 -2.01 5.07
N THR A 115 -3.28 -1.76 3.84
CA THR A 115 -3.93 -0.51 3.45
C THR A 115 -5.26 -0.33 4.19
N ALA A 116 -6.09 -1.37 4.28
CA ALA A 116 -7.36 -1.31 5.00
C ALA A 116 -7.14 -0.99 6.49
N GLU A 117 -6.16 -1.62 7.13
CA GLU A 117 -5.80 -1.35 8.53
C GLU A 117 -5.24 0.06 8.73
N ALA A 118 -4.33 0.51 7.85
CA ALA A 118 -3.76 1.85 7.92
C ALA A 118 -4.85 2.93 7.90
N PHE A 119 -5.91 2.74 7.12
CA PHE A 119 -6.97 3.72 6.95
C PHE A 119 -8.27 3.37 7.73
N GLY A 120 -8.25 2.34 8.60
CA GLY A 120 -9.39 1.95 9.42
C GLY A 120 -10.58 1.41 8.64
N LEU A 121 -10.33 0.83 7.46
CA LEU A 121 -11.36 0.25 6.61
C LEU A 121 -11.66 -1.21 6.96
N ASP A 122 -10.86 -1.83 7.82
CA ASP A 122 -11.01 -3.21 8.28
C ASP A 122 -11.87 -3.33 9.55
N HIS A 123 -11.98 -2.25 10.35
CA HIS A 123 -12.71 -2.25 11.64
C HIS A 123 -13.37 -0.92 12.02
N GLY A 124 -13.03 0.19 11.38
CA GLY A 124 -13.47 1.54 11.80
C GLY A 124 -14.68 2.09 11.06
N CYS A 125 -15.30 1.33 10.16
CA CYS A 125 -16.45 1.80 9.40
C CYS A 125 -17.74 1.80 10.24
N ARG A 126 -18.57 2.86 10.10
CA ARG A 126 -19.88 2.93 10.75
C ARG A 126 -20.85 1.85 10.23
N ASP A 127 -20.77 1.56 8.93
CA ASP A 127 -21.50 0.48 8.31
C ASP A 127 -20.62 -0.76 8.24
N PRO A 128 -21.01 -1.88 8.88
CA PRO A 128 -20.26 -3.14 8.82
C PRO A 128 -20.09 -3.65 7.38
N HIS A 129 -21.03 -3.35 6.47
CA HIS A 129 -20.96 -3.73 5.05
C HIS A 129 -19.90 -2.96 4.25
N GLU A 130 -19.29 -1.93 4.82
CA GLU A 130 -18.18 -1.20 4.23
C GLU A 130 -16.81 -1.70 4.69
N LEU A 131 -16.75 -2.69 5.58
CA LEU A 131 -15.48 -3.29 6.02
C LEU A 131 -14.76 -4.01 4.87
N ARG A 132 -13.47 -3.76 4.71
CA ARG A 132 -12.60 -4.25 3.61
C ARG A 132 -11.35 -4.95 4.15
N GLY A 133 -10.48 -5.35 3.24
CA GLY A 133 -9.13 -5.85 3.54
C GLY A 133 -9.02 -7.37 3.66
N ALA A 134 -10.13 -8.10 3.73
CA ALA A 134 -10.12 -9.56 3.78
C ALA A 134 -11.35 -10.16 3.11
N ILE A 135 -11.22 -11.38 2.60
CA ILE A 135 -12.34 -12.18 2.09
C ILE A 135 -12.93 -12.93 3.29
N ALA A 136 -14.02 -12.39 3.84
CA ALA A 136 -14.69 -12.98 4.99
C ALA A 136 -16.18 -12.63 5.01
N PRO A 137 -17.04 -13.46 5.63
CA PRO A 137 -18.46 -13.14 5.82
C PRO A 137 -18.64 -11.78 6.52
N GLY A 138 -19.57 -10.96 6.00
CA GLY A 138 -19.85 -9.63 6.53
C GLY A 138 -18.93 -8.52 6.00
N LYS A 139 -17.87 -8.84 5.26
CA LYS A 139 -17.03 -7.83 4.59
C LYS A 139 -17.54 -7.53 3.19
N ARG A 140 -17.29 -6.29 2.75
CA ARG A 140 -17.62 -5.84 1.39
C ARG A 140 -16.89 -6.68 0.35
N ALA A 141 -17.60 -7.16 -0.63
CA ALA A 141 -17.07 -7.99 -1.71
C ALA A 141 -16.42 -7.13 -2.82
N ASP A 142 -15.32 -6.46 -2.49
CA ASP A 142 -14.41 -5.84 -3.45
C ASP A 142 -13.31 -6.89 -3.75
N LEU A 143 -13.45 -7.63 -4.86
CA LEU A 143 -12.68 -8.84 -5.12
C LEU A 143 -12.00 -8.78 -6.49
N LEU A 144 -10.81 -9.36 -6.55
CA LEU A 144 -10.09 -9.62 -7.80
C LEU A 144 -9.98 -11.13 -8.02
N VAL A 145 -10.27 -11.57 -9.24
CA VAL A 145 -9.90 -12.92 -9.72
C VAL A 145 -8.69 -12.73 -10.63
N LEU A 146 -7.57 -13.25 -10.23
CA LEU A 146 -6.30 -13.13 -10.94
C LEU A 146 -6.04 -14.39 -11.76
N ASN A 147 -5.35 -14.26 -12.91
CA ASN A 147 -4.86 -15.39 -13.70
C ASN A 147 -3.68 -16.08 -12.99
N ASP A 148 -2.83 -15.26 -12.36
CA ASP A 148 -1.67 -15.68 -11.58
C ASP A 148 -1.33 -14.58 -10.54
N LEU A 149 -0.29 -14.79 -9.76
CA LEU A 149 0.14 -13.86 -8.72
C LEU A 149 1.22 -12.87 -9.18
N THR A 150 1.54 -12.80 -10.47
CA THR A 150 2.60 -11.92 -10.99
C THR A 150 2.11 -10.52 -11.32
N PHE A 151 0.81 -10.35 -11.53
CA PHE A 151 0.21 -9.12 -12.08
C PHE A 151 0.78 -8.71 -13.44
N ALA A 152 1.31 -9.68 -14.20
CA ALA A 152 1.79 -9.43 -15.56
C ALA A 152 0.65 -9.09 -16.52
N THR A 153 -0.55 -9.61 -16.24
CA THR A 153 -1.77 -9.33 -16.99
C THR A 153 -2.83 -8.69 -16.11
N ALA A 154 -3.82 -8.04 -16.74
CA ALA A 154 -4.98 -7.53 -16.04
C ALA A 154 -5.73 -8.64 -15.27
N PRO A 155 -6.43 -8.33 -14.18
CA PRO A 155 -7.28 -9.29 -13.50
C PRO A 155 -8.28 -9.94 -14.46
N HIS A 156 -8.55 -11.23 -14.24
CA HIS A 156 -9.56 -11.96 -15.03
C HIS A 156 -10.99 -11.43 -14.77
N ARG A 157 -11.28 -11.07 -13.52
CA ARG A 157 -12.54 -10.43 -13.11
C ARG A 157 -12.31 -9.47 -11.97
N VAL A 158 -13.10 -8.40 -11.96
CA VAL A 158 -13.12 -7.39 -10.88
C VAL A 158 -14.55 -7.26 -10.37
N TYR A 159 -14.72 -7.40 -9.07
CA TYR A 159 -16.00 -7.18 -8.39
C TYR A 159 -15.91 -5.96 -7.49
N ALA A 160 -16.88 -5.09 -7.52
CA ALA A 160 -17.05 -3.98 -6.60
C ALA A 160 -18.40 -4.13 -5.88
N ALA A 161 -18.36 -4.21 -4.57
CA ALA A 161 -19.55 -4.47 -3.73
C ALA A 161 -20.36 -5.71 -4.20
N GLY A 162 -19.67 -6.74 -4.69
CA GLY A 162 -20.29 -7.97 -5.22
C GLY A 162 -20.76 -7.90 -6.66
N ALA A 163 -20.78 -6.74 -7.28
CA ALA A 163 -21.14 -6.61 -8.70
C ALA A 163 -19.92 -6.78 -9.60
N LEU A 164 -20.02 -7.58 -10.66
CA LEU A 164 -18.97 -7.70 -11.69
C LEU A 164 -18.86 -6.37 -12.45
N VAL A 165 -17.65 -5.77 -12.49
CA VAL A 165 -17.40 -4.46 -13.12
C VAL A 165 -16.34 -4.53 -14.24
N ALA A 166 -15.52 -5.57 -14.28
CA ALA A 166 -14.58 -5.86 -15.36
C ALA A 166 -14.20 -7.35 -15.40
#